data_031e009f33c653e6262fcb49e2334a1c
#
_entry.id   031e009f33c653e6262fcb49e2334a1c
#
_cell.length_a   1.000
_cell.length_b   1.000
_cell.length_c   1.000
_cell.angle_alpha   90.00
_cell.angle_beta   90.00
_cell.angle_gamma   90.00
#
_symmetry.space_group_name_H-M   'P 1'
#
loop_
_entity.id
_entity.type
_entity.pdbx_description
1 polymer ?
#
loop_
_entity_poly.entity_id
_entity_poly.type
_entity_poly.pdbx_seq_one_letter_code
_entity_poly.pdbx_strand_id
1 'polypeptide(L)'
;VGSEMCIRDRSTRTAIYTPFAQAVPNVPVIDTANCIHFKTGKCGICSKVCAAGAVNYDQKDEVITREYGAIVVATGFDTINLDKFDEYYYNQSKDVITSLEMERLMNAAGPTGGKVVRLSNGEHPKDIVFIQCVGSRDVTCRGKSYCSKICCMYTAKQAMLVRDHYPDVNVHVFYIDVRTPGKNFDEFYRRAVEEFSVDYIKGQVGKVSEAPNGRLLVQGSDLLDNRQIKMEADLVVLATAIEPSKDARKLATMLTASMDTNDFFTEAHAKLRPVESPTAGVFLSGVCQGPKDIPETVAQAGAAAVKVVGLLAKDKLTTNPCTAESNPLFCNGCASCEKVCPYGAISYEDRQVNDHGIRETRHVAVVNGALCHGCGACTVACPSGAMDLKGFSNRQILAEVDAICR
;
A
#
# COMPACT_ATOMS: atom_id res chain seq x y z
N VAL A 1 12.23 -3.86 1.49
CA VAL A 1 12.42 -4.70 2.67
C VAL A 1 11.15 -5.50 2.96
N GLY A 2 9.96 -4.90 2.97
CA GLY A 2 8.70 -5.64 3.12
C GLY A 2 8.32 -6.53 1.94
N SER A 3 8.93 -6.31 0.79
CA SER A 3 8.67 -7.07 -0.43
C SER A 3 9.07 -8.55 -0.34
N GLU A 4 10.08 -8.89 0.45
CA GLU A 4 10.56 -10.27 0.55
C GLU A 4 9.56 -11.22 1.21
N MET A 5 8.66 -10.71 2.04
CA MET A 5 7.60 -11.52 2.66
C MET A 5 6.45 -11.82 1.70
N CYS A 6 6.25 -11.00 0.69
CA CYS A 6 5.18 -11.14 -0.30
C CYS A 6 5.60 -11.98 -1.52
N ILE A 7 6.87 -12.37 -1.59
CA ILE A 7 7.40 -13.11 -2.73
C ILE A 7 6.92 -14.56 -2.67
N ARG A 8 6.36 -15.00 -3.75
CA ARG A 8 6.00 -16.40 -3.99
C ARG A 8 7.27 -17.23 -4.01
N ASP A 9 7.66 -17.76 -2.84
CA ASP A 9 8.86 -18.58 -2.71
C ASP A 9 8.62 -19.94 -3.37
N ARG A 10 9.28 -20.16 -4.51
CA ARG A 10 9.22 -21.42 -5.25
C ARG A 10 10.24 -22.44 -4.72
N SER A 11 10.94 -22.14 -3.63
CA SER A 11 11.87 -23.03 -2.96
C SER A 11 11.24 -23.76 -1.78
N THR A 12 11.93 -24.79 -1.28
CA THR A 12 11.57 -25.47 -0.04
C THR A 12 12.22 -24.78 1.14
N ARG A 13 11.50 -24.64 2.25
CA ARG A 13 12.01 -24.13 3.52
C ARG A 13 11.61 -25.04 4.67
N THR A 14 12.30 -24.92 5.79
CA THR A 14 11.93 -25.60 7.04
C THR A 14 10.66 -24.96 7.65
N ALA A 15 9.91 -25.74 8.45
CA ALA A 15 8.71 -25.23 9.11
C ALA A 15 9.03 -24.15 10.17
N ILE A 16 10.23 -24.16 10.75
CA ILE A 16 10.76 -23.04 11.54
C ILE A 16 11.70 -22.24 10.65
N TYR A 17 11.44 -20.94 10.51
CA TYR A 17 12.22 -20.07 9.65
C TYR A 17 12.19 -18.64 10.16
N THR A 18 13.17 -17.85 9.73
CA THR A 18 13.10 -16.39 9.82
C THR A 18 12.55 -15.86 8.50
N PRO A 19 11.60 -14.92 8.49
CA PRO A 19 11.00 -14.41 7.25
C PRO A 19 12.03 -13.96 6.22
N PHE A 20 13.06 -13.23 6.69
CA PHE A 20 14.26 -12.86 5.89
C PHE A 20 15.37 -12.44 6.86
N ALA A 21 16.63 -12.48 6.40
CA ALA A 21 17.79 -12.31 7.26
C ALA A 21 17.87 -10.95 7.98
N GLN A 22 17.33 -9.88 7.37
CA GLN A 22 17.32 -8.51 7.91
C GLN A 22 15.99 -8.15 8.60
N ALA A 23 15.15 -9.13 8.93
CA ALA A 23 13.86 -8.88 9.59
C ALA A 23 14.03 -8.14 10.93
N VAL A 24 13.14 -7.20 11.20
CA VAL A 24 13.06 -6.50 12.49
C VAL A 24 11.61 -6.57 12.98
N PRO A 25 11.35 -7.29 14.08
CA PRO A 25 12.29 -8.11 14.86
C PRO A 25 12.77 -9.34 14.08
N ASN A 26 14.02 -9.75 14.30
CA ASN A 26 14.58 -10.98 13.72
C ASN A 26 14.22 -12.17 14.64
N VAL A 27 12.97 -12.59 14.56
CA VAL A 27 12.42 -13.67 15.39
C VAL A 27 12.01 -14.82 14.48
N PRO A 28 12.50 -16.05 14.76
CA PRO A 28 12.03 -17.24 14.07
C PRO A 28 10.54 -17.51 14.33
N VAL A 29 9.83 -17.89 13.28
CA VAL A 29 8.40 -18.25 13.35
C VAL A 29 8.18 -19.69 12.94
N ILE A 30 7.10 -20.30 13.44
CA ILE A 30 6.69 -21.66 13.07
C ILE A 30 5.52 -21.56 12.09
N ASP A 31 5.70 -22.13 10.90
CA ASP A 31 4.60 -22.32 9.94
C ASP A 31 3.72 -23.48 10.43
N THR A 32 2.68 -23.16 11.19
CA THR A 32 1.78 -24.14 11.79
C THR A 32 1.05 -24.98 10.76
N ALA A 33 0.75 -24.40 9.59
CA ALA A 33 0.07 -25.09 8.50
C ALA A 33 0.93 -26.22 7.88
N ASN A 34 2.26 -26.06 7.89
CA ASN A 34 3.19 -27.04 7.29
C ASN A 34 4.04 -27.79 8.32
N CYS A 35 3.95 -27.46 9.61
CA CYS A 35 4.70 -28.12 10.66
C CYS A 35 4.10 -29.50 11.01
N ILE A 36 4.93 -30.54 10.99
CA ILE A 36 4.52 -31.93 11.32
C ILE A 36 4.02 -32.04 12.76
N HIS A 37 4.59 -31.26 13.70
CA HIS A 37 4.10 -31.23 15.08
C HIS A 37 2.61 -30.83 15.15
N PHE A 38 2.25 -29.71 14.52
CA PHE A 38 0.88 -29.22 14.52
C PHE A 38 -0.08 -30.11 13.70
N LYS A 39 0.43 -30.78 12.66
CA LYS A 39 -0.38 -31.70 11.84
C LYS A 39 -0.64 -33.05 12.50
N THR A 40 0.34 -33.60 13.23
CA THR A 40 0.30 -35.00 13.67
C THR A 40 0.57 -35.22 15.17
N GLY A 41 1.04 -34.21 15.89
CA GLY A 41 1.48 -34.31 17.29
C GLY A 41 2.74 -35.13 17.55
N LYS A 42 3.34 -35.74 16.51
CA LYS A 42 4.42 -36.73 16.67
C LYS A 42 5.84 -36.20 16.47
N CYS A 43 6.01 -34.94 16.05
CA CYS A 43 7.33 -34.36 15.85
C CYS A 43 7.66 -33.38 16.98
N GLY A 44 8.89 -33.43 17.50
CA GLY A 44 9.41 -32.53 18.54
C GLY A 44 10.90 -32.27 18.39
N ILE A 45 11.45 -32.44 17.19
CA ILE A 45 12.89 -32.30 16.92
C ILE A 45 13.38 -30.90 17.25
N CYS A 46 12.63 -29.88 16.82
CA CYS A 46 13.05 -28.48 16.98
C CYS A 46 13.21 -28.10 18.47
N SER A 47 12.29 -28.54 19.35
CA SER A 47 12.42 -28.29 20.80
C SER A 47 13.57 -29.05 21.44
N LYS A 48 13.90 -30.24 20.93
CA LYS A 48 15.00 -31.07 21.45
C LYS A 48 16.38 -30.52 21.08
N VAL A 49 16.52 -29.89 19.91
CA VAL A 49 17.81 -29.34 19.44
C VAL A 49 18.01 -27.88 19.79
N CYS A 50 16.97 -27.19 20.26
CA CYS A 50 17.06 -25.78 20.64
C CYS A 50 17.75 -25.61 21.98
N ALA A 51 19.05 -25.21 21.95
CA ALA A 51 19.83 -25.00 23.18
C ALA A 51 19.24 -23.91 24.11
N ALA A 52 18.53 -22.93 23.56
CA ALA A 52 17.87 -21.88 24.32
C ALA A 52 16.49 -22.27 24.88
N GLY A 53 15.96 -23.46 24.55
CA GLY A 53 14.61 -23.89 24.93
C GLY A 53 13.48 -22.96 24.45
N ALA A 54 13.71 -22.20 23.39
CA ALA A 54 12.82 -21.13 22.95
C ALA A 54 11.59 -21.62 22.13
N VAL A 55 11.53 -22.92 21.79
CA VAL A 55 10.42 -23.47 20.99
C VAL A 55 9.25 -23.79 21.90
N ASN A 56 8.20 -22.98 21.81
CA ASN A 56 6.94 -23.18 22.52
C ASN A 56 5.83 -23.53 21.52
N TYR A 57 5.36 -24.78 21.52
CA TYR A 57 4.27 -25.23 20.66
C TYR A 57 2.88 -24.87 21.21
N ASP A 58 2.78 -24.53 22.49
CA ASP A 58 1.52 -24.20 23.16
C ASP A 58 1.25 -22.70 23.21
N GLN A 59 2.11 -21.89 22.56
CA GLN A 59 1.93 -20.45 22.47
C GLN A 59 0.60 -20.12 21.79
N LYS A 60 -0.17 -19.25 22.43
CA LYS A 60 -1.45 -18.76 21.93
C LYS A 60 -1.34 -17.26 21.64
N ASP A 61 -2.13 -16.82 20.69
CA ASP A 61 -2.26 -15.39 20.42
C ASP A 61 -2.86 -14.68 21.64
N GLU A 62 -2.26 -13.56 22.00
CA GLU A 62 -2.74 -12.68 23.06
C GLU A 62 -3.21 -11.37 22.43
N VAL A 63 -4.46 -10.99 22.71
CA VAL A 63 -5.00 -9.70 22.27
C VAL A 63 -4.77 -8.67 23.36
N ILE A 64 -3.93 -7.66 23.05
CA ILE A 64 -3.59 -6.57 23.96
C ILE A 64 -4.28 -5.29 23.46
N THR A 65 -5.07 -4.66 24.35
CA THR A 65 -5.68 -3.35 24.07
C THR A 65 -4.84 -2.24 24.70
N ARG A 66 -4.47 -1.24 23.89
CA ARG A 66 -3.72 -0.07 24.34
C ARG A 66 -4.27 1.20 23.71
N GLU A 67 -4.14 2.32 24.41
CA GLU A 67 -4.49 3.64 23.89
C GLU A 67 -3.26 4.32 23.29
N TYR A 68 -3.45 4.96 22.13
CA TYR A 68 -2.41 5.69 21.42
C TYR A 68 -2.92 7.08 21.02
N GLY A 69 -2.04 8.08 21.02
CA GLY A 69 -2.37 9.44 20.66
C GLY A 69 -2.42 9.72 19.15
N ALA A 70 -1.81 8.86 18.33
CA ALA A 70 -1.79 8.98 16.88
C ALA A 70 -1.56 7.63 16.21
N ILE A 71 -1.93 7.52 14.94
CA ILE A 71 -1.76 6.34 14.10
C ILE A 71 -1.02 6.75 12.82
N VAL A 72 0.03 6.03 12.46
CA VAL A 72 0.69 6.15 11.16
C VAL A 72 0.38 4.92 10.33
N VAL A 73 -0.34 5.10 9.22
CA VAL A 73 -0.66 4.03 8.28
C VAL A 73 0.51 3.85 7.31
N ALA A 74 1.11 2.67 7.32
CA ALA A 74 2.27 2.31 6.49
C ALA A 74 2.16 0.86 5.99
N THR A 75 0.99 0.51 5.43
CA THR A 75 0.61 -0.87 5.07
C THR A 75 1.30 -1.41 3.82
N GLY A 76 2.09 -0.58 3.13
CA GLY A 76 2.80 -0.99 1.93
C GLY A 76 1.87 -1.27 0.74
N PHE A 77 2.19 -2.31 -0.03
CA PHE A 77 1.49 -2.68 -1.26
C PHE A 77 1.49 -4.19 -1.46
N ASP A 78 0.59 -4.66 -2.31
CA ASP A 78 0.62 -5.99 -2.92
C ASP A 78 0.90 -5.87 -4.43
N THR A 79 1.34 -6.95 -5.06
CA THR A 79 1.45 -7.03 -6.52
C THR A 79 0.15 -7.52 -7.12
N ILE A 80 -0.13 -7.06 -8.35
CA ILE A 80 -1.32 -7.47 -9.08
C ILE A 80 -1.36 -8.99 -9.27
N ASN A 81 -2.56 -9.57 -9.18
CA ASN A 81 -2.75 -11.00 -9.46
C ASN A 81 -2.57 -11.29 -10.95
N LEU A 82 -1.56 -12.09 -11.26
CA LEU A 82 -1.19 -12.49 -12.63
C LEU A 82 -2.12 -13.54 -13.25
N ASP A 83 -3.04 -14.13 -12.50
CA ASP A 83 -4.03 -15.09 -13.04
C ASP A 83 -4.95 -14.48 -14.11
N LYS A 84 -4.98 -13.15 -14.20
CA LYS A 84 -5.74 -12.40 -15.22
C LYS A 84 -4.97 -12.12 -16.50
N PHE A 85 -3.70 -12.52 -16.57
CA PHE A 85 -2.74 -12.16 -17.63
C PHE A 85 -2.07 -13.43 -18.22
N ASP A 86 -2.91 -14.35 -18.74
CA ASP A 86 -2.47 -15.62 -19.28
C ASP A 86 -1.48 -15.47 -20.45
N GLU A 87 -1.54 -14.33 -21.15
CA GLU A 87 -0.63 -13.99 -22.24
C GLU A 87 0.83 -13.95 -21.86
N TYR A 88 1.17 -13.77 -20.57
CA TYR A 88 2.54 -13.77 -20.08
C TYR A 88 3.05 -15.14 -19.61
N TYR A 89 2.23 -16.19 -19.64
CA TYR A 89 2.62 -17.57 -19.35
C TYR A 89 3.15 -17.83 -17.92
N TYR A 90 2.85 -16.94 -16.97
CA TYR A 90 3.40 -16.98 -15.61
C TYR A 90 3.05 -18.25 -14.83
N ASN A 91 1.78 -18.67 -14.87
CA ASN A 91 1.32 -19.85 -14.14
C ASN A 91 1.66 -21.16 -14.83
N GLN A 92 2.14 -21.12 -16.08
CA GLN A 92 2.37 -22.27 -16.95
C GLN A 92 3.85 -22.63 -17.03
N SER A 93 4.77 -21.67 -16.80
CA SER A 93 6.21 -21.91 -16.77
C SER A 93 6.86 -21.44 -15.48
N LYS A 94 7.81 -22.24 -14.97
CA LYS A 94 8.64 -21.84 -13.83
C LYS A 94 9.66 -20.76 -14.20
N ASP A 95 10.02 -20.66 -15.47
CA ASP A 95 11.00 -19.69 -15.97
C ASP A 95 10.38 -18.34 -16.34
N VAL A 96 9.08 -18.15 -16.09
CA VAL A 96 8.45 -16.83 -16.07
C VAL A 96 8.25 -16.44 -14.60
N ILE A 97 8.92 -15.37 -14.18
CA ILE A 97 8.95 -14.91 -12.80
C ILE A 97 8.57 -13.43 -12.71
N THR A 98 8.17 -12.97 -11.53
CA THR A 98 7.99 -11.55 -11.24
C THR A 98 9.32 -10.88 -10.89
N SER A 99 9.38 -9.55 -10.96
CA SER A 99 10.56 -8.80 -10.54
C SER A 99 10.88 -8.98 -9.04
N LEU A 100 9.88 -9.23 -8.19
CA LEU A 100 10.13 -9.57 -6.79
C LEU A 100 10.77 -10.95 -6.65
N GLU A 101 10.33 -11.95 -7.41
CA GLU A 101 10.98 -13.26 -7.45
C GLU A 101 12.41 -13.15 -8.00
N MET A 102 12.64 -12.29 -9.00
CA MET A 102 13.99 -11.99 -9.49
C MET A 102 14.87 -11.37 -8.40
N GLU A 103 14.35 -10.38 -7.65
CA GLU A 103 15.06 -9.78 -6.52
C GLU A 103 15.41 -10.84 -5.46
N ARG A 104 14.50 -11.79 -5.23
CA ARG A 104 14.73 -12.90 -4.30
C ARG A 104 15.83 -13.86 -4.78
N LEU A 105 15.88 -14.16 -6.08
CA LEU A 105 16.97 -14.97 -6.66
C LEU A 105 18.33 -14.27 -6.53
N MET A 106 18.38 -12.96 -6.74
CA MET A 106 19.61 -12.16 -6.66
C MET A 106 20.09 -11.91 -5.23
N ASN A 107 19.27 -12.18 -4.23
CA ASN A 107 19.63 -12.00 -2.84
C ASN A 107 20.49 -13.17 -2.34
N ALA A 108 21.62 -12.90 -1.68
CA ALA A 108 22.52 -13.92 -1.12
C ALA A 108 21.82 -14.84 -0.09
N ALA A 109 20.79 -14.34 0.62
CA ALA A 109 19.94 -15.14 1.50
C ALA A 109 18.73 -15.78 0.78
N GLY A 110 18.68 -15.66 -0.56
CA GLY A 110 17.65 -16.24 -1.40
C GLY A 110 17.79 -17.75 -1.59
N PRO A 111 16.82 -18.37 -2.28
CA PRO A 111 16.76 -19.83 -2.44
C PRO A 111 17.93 -20.39 -3.25
N THR A 112 18.60 -19.56 -4.05
CA THR A 112 19.73 -19.94 -4.92
C THR A 112 21.08 -19.40 -4.44
N GLY A 113 21.11 -18.78 -3.25
CA GLY A 113 22.33 -18.15 -2.71
C GLY A 113 22.82 -16.97 -3.56
N GLY A 114 21.90 -16.22 -4.17
CA GLY A 114 22.20 -15.05 -5.00
C GLY A 114 22.48 -15.36 -6.47
N LYS A 115 22.35 -16.62 -6.89
CA LYS A 115 22.58 -17.03 -8.29
C LYS A 115 21.29 -16.91 -9.10
N VAL A 116 21.37 -16.26 -10.26
CA VAL A 116 20.29 -16.24 -11.24
C VAL A 116 20.31 -17.52 -12.04
N VAL A 117 19.27 -18.34 -11.87
CA VAL A 117 19.13 -19.63 -12.54
C VAL A 117 17.71 -19.80 -13.08
N ARG A 118 17.57 -20.63 -14.10
CA ARG A 118 16.27 -21.13 -14.58
C ARG A 118 15.66 -22.01 -13.50
N LEU A 119 14.43 -21.71 -13.08
CA LEU A 119 13.76 -22.48 -12.02
C LEU A 119 13.25 -23.85 -12.50
N SER A 120 13.23 -24.08 -13.83
CA SER A 120 12.86 -25.37 -14.42
C SER A 120 13.94 -26.44 -14.29
N ASN A 121 15.23 -26.07 -14.47
CA ASN A 121 16.32 -27.01 -14.56
C ASN A 121 17.58 -26.66 -13.74
N GLY A 122 17.61 -25.46 -13.12
CA GLY A 122 18.74 -24.99 -12.32
C GLY A 122 19.93 -24.46 -13.12
N GLU A 123 19.83 -24.40 -14.43
CA GLU A 123 20.89 -23.90 -15.31
C GLU A 123 20.95 -22.38 -15.32
N HIS A 124 22.10 -21.85 -15.70
CA HIS A 124 22.27 -20.41 -15.85
C HIS A 124 21.62 -19.93 -17.17
N PRO A 125 20.74 -18.89 -17.11
CA PRO A 125 20.12 -18.35 -18.32
C PRO A 125 21.15 -17.60 -19.17
N LYS A 126 21.01 -17.67 -20.50
CA LYS A 126 21.80 -16.91 -21.48
C LYS A 126 21.02 -15.69 -21.99
N ASP A 127 19.71 -15.80 -22.09
CA ASP A 127 18.85 -14.75 -22.61
C ASP A 127 17.73 -14.45 -21.58
N ILE A 128 17.72 -13.23 -21.06
CA ILE A 128 16.73 -12.77 -20.09
C ILE A 128 15.91 -11.62 -20.70
N VAL A 129 14.59 -11.74 -20.62
CA VAL A 129 13.67 -10.70 -21.09
C VAL A 129 12.89 -10.12 -19.93
N PHE A 130 13.00 -8.81 -19.73
CA PHE A 130 12.17 -8.05 -18.80
C PHE A 130 10.97 -7.44 -19.54
N ILE A 131 9.78 -7.58 -19.00
CA ILE A 131 8.55 -7.00 -19.55
C ILE A 131 8.03 -5.95 -18.58
N GLN A 132 8.06 -4.69 -19.00
CA GLN A 132 7.60 -3.53 -18.21
C GLN A 132 6.08 -3.39 -18.24
N CYS A 133 5.55 -2.71 -17.23
CA CYS A 133 4.15 -2.29 -17.13
C CYS A 133 3.13 -3.44 -17.13
N VAL A 134 3.50 -4.65 -16.67
CA VAL A 134 2.55 -5.77 -16.57
C VAL A 134 1.43 -5.45 -15.59
N GLY A 135 0.24 -5.21 -16.13
CA GLY A 135 -0.94 -4.78 -15.36
C GLY A 135 -0.92 -3.31 -14.88
N SER A 136 0.12 -2.52 -15.21
CA SER A 136 0.17 -1.07 -14.99
C SER A 136 -0.11 -0.32 -16.27
N ARG A 137 -0.69 0.91 -16.16
CA ARG A 137 -1.02 1.76 -17.32
C ARG A 137 -1.94 1.05 -18.30
N ASP A 138 -2.72 0.15 -17.76
CA ASP A 138 -3.69 -0.66 -18.47
C ASP A 138 -5.08 -0.04 -18.32
N VAL A 139 -5.67 0.35 -19.45
CA VAL A 139 -7.02 0.92 -19.51
C VAL A 139 -8.10 -0.14 -19.66
N THR A 140 -7.71 -1.43 -19.74
CA THR A 140 -8.65 -2.54 -19.68
C THR A 140 -9.11 -2.76 -18.23
N CYS A 141 -10.21 -3.47 -18.05
CA CYS A 141 -10.70 -3.77 -16.69
C CYS A 141 -9.84 -4.79 -15.93
N ARG A 142 -8.75 -5.32 -16.52
CA ARG A 142 -7.88 -6.33 -15.89
C ARG A 142 -6.77 -5.72 -15.05
N GLY A 143 -6.19 -4.63 -15.53
CA GLY A 143 -5.07 -3.96 -14.90
C GLY A 143 -5.43 -2.65 -14.18
N LYS A 144 -4.41 -1.88 -13.85
CA LYS A 144 -4.50 -0.56 -13.21
C LYS A 144 -4.15 0.53 -14.20
N SER A 145 -4.95 1.59 -14.26
CA SER A 145 -4.72 2.71 -15.19
C SER A 145 -3.50 3.56 -14.83
N TYR A 146 -3.06 3.52 -13.57
CA TYR A 146 -1.90 4.29 -13.10
C TYR A 146 -0.57 3.58 -13.35
N CYS A 147 0.52 4.36 -13.28
CA CYS A 147 1.89 3.86 -13.30
C CYS A 147 2.33 3.46 -11.90
N SER A 148 2.93 2.28 -11.75
CA SER A 148 3.52 1.80 -10.49
C SER A 148 4.81 2.53 -10.10
N LYS A 149 5.32 3.45 -10.94
CA LYS A 149 6.42 4.38 -10.69
C LYS A 149 7.80 3.76 -10.49
N ILE A 150 7.91 2.62 -9.80
CA ILE A 150 9.20 2.04 -9.36
C ILE A 150 9.80 1.04 -10.36
N CYS A 151 8.98 0.48 -11.28
CA CYS A 151 9.40 -0.65 -12.12
C CYS A 151 10.54 -0.30 -13.09
N CYS A 152 10.59 0.88 -13.67
CA CYS A 152 11.69 1.26 -14.56
C CYS A 152 13.05 1.25 -13.84
N MET A 153 13.07 1.73 -12.58
CA MET A 153 14.30 1.80 -11.79
C MET A 153 14.75 0.45 -11.28
N TYR A 154 13.86 -0.38 -10.73
CA TYR A 154 14.29 -1.68 -10.25
C TYR A 154 14.65 -2.63 -11.38
N THR A 155 14.01 -2.52 -12.57
CA THR A 155 14.40 -3.30 -13.74
C THR A 155 15.80 -2.88 -14.23
N ALA A 156 16.09 -1.58 -14.33
CA ALA A 156 17.43 -1.11 -14.65
C ALA A 156 18.49 -1.66 -13.68
N LYS A 157 18.20 -1.62 -12.35
CA LYS A 157 19.08 -2.22 -11.34
C LYS A 157 19.29 -3.70 -11.56
N GLN A 158 18.19 -4.48 -11.72
CA GLN A 158 18.28 -5.92 -11.89
C GLN A 158 19.03 -6.31 -13.18
N ALA A 159 18.74 -5.60 -14.27
CA ALA A 159 19.42 -5.80 -15.56
C ALA A 159 20.93 -5.53 -15.46
N MET A 160 21.33 -4.43 -14.83
CA MET A 160 22.74 -4.11 -14.62
C MET A 160 23.44 -5.14 -13.73
N LEU A 161 22.82 -5.56 -12.63
CA LEU A 161 23.40 -6.58 -11.75
C LEU A 161 23.56 -7.94 -12.45
N VAL A 162 22.62 -8.32 -13.33
CA VAL A 162 22.78 -9.51 -14.16
C VAL A 162 23.99 -9.37 -15.08
N ARG A 163 24.11 -8.26 -15.78
CA ARG A 163 25.24 -8.01 -16.71
C ARG A 163 26.58 -7.89 -15.98
N ASP A 164 26.58 -7.34 -14.77
CA ASP A 164 27.79 -7.24 -13.95
C ASP A 164 28.31 -8.61 -13.49
N HIS A 165 27.40 -9.46 -12.99
CA HIS A 165 27.76 -10.79 -12.51
C HIS A 165 27.95 -11.80 -13.64
N TYR A 166 27.27 -11.62 -14.78
CA TYR A 166 27.22 -12.54 -15.91
C TYR A 166 27.34 -11.78 -17.24
N PRO A 167 28.57 -11.40 -17.65
CA PRO A 167 28.77 -10.56 -18.85
C PRO A 167 28.36 -11.24 -20.16
N ASP A 168 28.21 -12.55 -20.18
CA ASP A 168 27.80 -13.37 -21.33
C ASP A 168 26.28 -13.48 -21.51
N VAL A 169 25.48 -12.98 -20.53
CA VAL A 169 24.01 -12.99 -20.60
C VAL A 169 23.48 -11.82 -21.41
N ASN A 170 22.64 -12.10 -22.39
CA ASN A 170 21.87 -11.06 -23.08
C ASN A 170 20.67 -10.64 -22.25
N VAL A 171 20.48 -9.32 -22.10
CA VAL A 171 19.37 -8.76 -21.34
C VAL A 171 18.59 -7.81 -22.21
N HIS A 172 17.30 -8.09 -22.39
CA HIS A 172 16.37 -7.29 -23.18
C HIS A 172 15.26 -6.76 -22.28
N VAL A 173 14.87 -5.50 -22.46
CA VAL A 173 13.80 -4.82 -21.69
C VAL A 173 12.75 -4.26 -22.62
N PHE A 174 11.56 -4.86 -22.65
CA PHE A 174 10.41 -4.28 -23.36
C PHE A 174 9.77 -3.19 -22.52
N TYR A 175 9.61 -2.00 -23.08
CA TYR A 175 9.09 -0.82 -22.37
C TYR A 175 8.16 0.03 -23.25
N ILE A 176 7.21 0.74 -22.61
CA ILE A 176 6.33 1.73 -23.27
C ILE A 176 7.04 3.10 -23.31
N ASP A 177 7.43 3.60 -22.16
CA ASP A 177 8.33 4.73 -21.92
C ASP A 177 9.08 4.49 -20.61
N VAL A 178 10.27 5.04 -20.46
CA VAL A 178 11.05 4.97 -19.22
C VAL A 178 10.67 6.15 -18.34
N ARG A 179 10.30 5.86 -17.09
CA ARG A 179 9.97 6.85 -16.07
C ARG A 179 10.95 6.75 -14.91
N THR A 180 11.84 7.73 -14.85
CA THR A 180 12.92 7.79 -13.87
C THR A 180 12.85 9.14 -13.10
N PRO A 181 11.74 9.40 -12.37
CA PRO A 181 11.54 10.67 -11.69
C PRO A 181 12.36 10.76 -10.41
N GLY A 182 13.57 11.26 -10.46
CA GLY A 182 14.43 11.42 -9.31
C GLY A 182 15.81 11.97 -9.68
N LYS A 183 16.54 12.47 -8.69
CA LYS A 183 17.90 12.96 -8.90
C LYS A 183 18.82 11.79 -9.25
N ASN A 184 19.54 11.88 -10.38
CA ASN A 184 20.45 10.87 -10.93
C ASN A 184 19.77 9.57 -11.38
N PHE A 185 18.44 9.53 -11.51
CA PHE A 185 17.74 8.33 -11.93
C PHE A 185 17.79 8.15 -13.45
N ASP A 186 17.79 9.24 -14.22
CA ASP A 186 17.98 9.18 -15.67
C ASP A 186 19.40 8.72 -16.02
N GLU A 187 20.39 9.23 -15.33
CA GLU A 187 21.78 8.80 -15.45
C GLU A 187 21.96 7.32 -15.10
N PHE A 188 21.26 6.85 -14.08
CA PHE A 188 21.26 5.43 -13.70
C PHE A 188 20.68 4.54 -14.82
N TYR A 189 19.59 4.98 -15.45
CA TYR A 189 19.02 4.28 -16.60
C TYR A 189 19.98 4.30 -17.80
N ARG A 190 20.61 5.44 -18.11
CA ARG A 190 21.59 5.54 -19.18
C ARG A 190 22.77 4.59 -18.99
N ARG A 191 23.24 4.45 -17.75
CA ARG A 191 24.30 3.48 -17.43
C ARG A 191 23.91 2.05 -17.78
N ALA A 192 22.65 1.65 -17.55
CA ALA A 192 22.20 0.33 -17.95
C ALA A 192 22.36 0.08 -19.45
N VAL A 193 22.12 1.10 -20.28
CA VAL A 193 22.24 1.02 -21.74
C VAL A 193 23.70 1.15 -22.19
N GLU A 194 24.41 2.18 -21.72
CA GLU A 194 25.72 2.59 -22.26
C GLU A 194 26.87 1.75 -21.68
N GLU A 195 26.86 1.45 -20.38
CA GLU A 195 27.94 0.72 -19.71
C GLU A 195 27.69 -0.78 -19.64
N PHE A 196 26.42 -1.20 -19.40
CA PHE A 196 26.08 -2.60 -19.23
C PHE A 196 25.46 -3.25 -20.47
N SER A 197 25.30 -2.49 -21.57
CA SER A 197 24.77 -2.99 -22.84
C SER A 197 23.43 -3.72 -22.70
N VAL A 198 22.54 -3.19 -21.86
CA VAL A 198 21.17 -3.67 -21.75
C VAL A 198 20.37 -3.18 -22.95
N ASP A 199 19.75 -4.10 -23.66
CA ASP A 199 18.96 -3.78 -24.86
C ASP A 199 17.54 -3.36 -24.48
N TYR A 200 17.20 -2.11 -24.73
CA TYR A 200 15.89 -1.53 -24.47
C TYR A 200 15.06 -1.45 -25.74
N ILE A 201 14.01 -2.28 -25.81
CA ILE A 201 13.10 -2.37 -26.97
C ILE A 201 11.83 -1.61 -26.67
N LYS A 202 11.60 -0.48 -27.38
CA LYS A 202 10.38 0.30 -27.23
C LYS A 202 9.19 -0.40 -27.86
N GLY A 203 8.35 -1.02 -27.04
CA GLY A 203 7.22 -1.78 -27.55
C GLY A 203 6.52 -2.57 -26.45
N GLN A 204 5.63 -3.44 -26.87
CA GLN A 204 4.87 -4.30 -25.99
C GLN A 204 4.97 -5.77 -26.39
N VAL A 205 5.05 -6.61 -25.38
CA VAL A 205 4.93 -8.06 -25.55
C VAL A 205 3.45 -8.42 -25.55
N GLY A 206 3.02 -9.05 -26.62
CA GLY A 206 1.64 -9.53 -26.77
C GLY A 206 1.44 -10.95 -26.26
N LYS A 207 2.51 -11.77 -26.29
CA LYS A 207 2.43 -13.18 -25.87
C LYS A 207 3.79 -13.75 -25.48
N VAL A 208 3.78 -14.55 -24.43
CA VAL A 208 4.85 -15.48 -24.07
C VAL A 208 4.30 -16.90 -24.18
N SER A 209 5.07 -17.83 -24.71
CA SER A 209 4.68 -19.24 -24.87
C SER A 209 5.92 -20.13 -24.80
N GLU A 210 5.75 -21.42 -24.72
CA GLU A 210 6.86 -22.39 -24.81
C GLU A 210 7.23 -22.62 -26.26
N ALA A 211 8.52 -22.63 -26.56
CA ALA A 211 9.09 -23.01 -27.84
C ALA A 211 9.33 -24.53 -27.89
N PRO A 212 9.43 -25.15 -29.09
CA PRO A 212 9.64 -26.61 -29.23
C PRO A 212 10.90 -27.18 -28.55
N ASN A 213 11.89 -26.32 -28.28
CA ASN A 213 13.11 -26.64 -27.58
C ASN A 213 13.04 -26.48 -26.05
N GLY A 214 11.88 -26.18 -25.50
CA GLY A 214 11.67 -25.97 -24.07
C GLY A 214 12.14 -24.60 -23.54
N ARG A 215 12.53 -23.68 -24.45
CA ARG A 215 12.78 -22.26 -24.11
C ARG A 215 11.47 -21.48 -24.19
N LEU A 216 11.47 -20.26 -23.68
CA LEU A 216 10.33 -19.34 -23.78
C LEU A 216 10.41 -18.59 -25.11
N LEU A 217 9.29 -18.50 -25.83
CA LEU A 217 9.14 -17.69 -27.03
C LEU A 217 8.39 -16.42 -26.67
N VAL A 218 9.08 -15.28 -26.71
CA VAL A 218 8.53 -13.95 -26.48
C VAL A 218 8.16 -13.32 -27.81
N GLN A 219 6.90 -12.92 -27.95
CA GLN A 219 6.36 -12.29 -29.15
C GLN A 219 5.89 -10.88 -28.81
N GLY A 220 6.41 -9.91 -29.51
CA GLY A 220 6.12 -8.50 -29.27
C GLY A 220 6.31 -7.63 -30.51
N SER A 221 6.26 -6.34 -30.32
CA SER A 221 6.52 -5.34 -31.37
C SER A 221 7.62 -4.40 -30.93
N ASP A 222 8.45 -3.99 -31.87
CA ASP A 222 9.34 -2.86 -31.77
C ASP A 222 8.71 -1.68 -32.49
N LEU A 223 8.37 -0.64 -31.74
CA LEU A 223 7.69 0.53 -32.28
C LEU A 223 8.64 1.54 -32.94
N LEU A 224 9.95 1.45 -32.65
CA LEU A 224 10.94 2.32 -33.29
C LEU A 224 11.26 1.82 -34.70
N ASP A 225 11.47 0.52 -34.81
CA ASP A 225 11.80 -0.11 -36.10
C ASP A 225 10.54 -0.59 -36.87
N ASN A 226 9.35 -0.40 -36.27
CA ASN A 226 8.06 -0.82 -36.83
C ASN A 226 8.05 -2.29 -37.29
N ARG A 227 8.58 -3.19 -36.46
CA ARG A 227 8.70 -4.61 -36.76
C ARG A 227 8.10 -5.50 -35.66
N GLN A 228 7.66 -6.69 -36.06
CA GLN A 228 7.31 -7.76 -35.13
C GLN A 228 8.59 -8.44 -34.65
N ILE A 229 8.67 -8.66 -33.33
CA ILE A 229 9.76 -9.37 -32.70
C ILE A 229 9.29 -10.76 -32.26
N LYS A 230 10.11 -11.77 -32.56
CA LYS A 230 10.03 -13.12 -31.99
C LYS A 230 11.41 -13.47 -31.49
N MET A 231 11.55 -13.63 -30.18
CA MET A 231 12.83 -13.99 -29.59
C MET A 231 12.65 -15.13 -28.59
N GLU A 232 13.67 -15.99 -28.50
CA GLU A 232 13.72 -17.00 -27.46
C GLU A 232 14.39 -16.43 -26.21
N ALA A 233 13.88 -16.81 -25.05
CA ALA A 233 14.42 -16.45 -23.75
C ALA A 233 14.54 -17.67 -22.85
N ASP A 234 15.50 -17.66 -21.95
CA ASP A 234 15.66 -18.66 -20.91
C ASP A 234 14.91 -18.29 -19.64
N LEU A 235 14.77 -16.99 -19.40
CA LEU A 235 14.06 -16.43 -18.27
C LEU A 235 13.27 -15.18 -18.69
N VAL A 236 12.02 -15.09 -18.29
CA VAL A 236 11.18 -13.89 -18.49
C VAL A 236 10.83 -13.29 -17.13
N VAL A 237 11.08 -11.99 -16.95
CA VAL A 237 10.85 -11.26 -15.72
C VAL A 237 9.73 -10.22 -15.92
N LEU A 238 8.65 -10.37 -15.18
CA LEU A 238 7.48 -9.51 -15.27
C LEU A 238 7.56 -8.36 -14.26
N ALA A 239 7.63 -7.13 -14.74
CA ALA A 239 7.56 -5.94 -13.92
C ALA A 239 6.08 -5.59 -13.65
N THR A 240 5.55 -6.20 -12.59
CA THR A 240 4.13 -6.18 -12.24
C THR A 240 3.67 -4.86 -11.64
N ALA A 241 2.39 -4.55 -11.84
CA ALA A 241 1.73 -3.45 -11.15
C ALA A 241 1.73 -3.68 -9.63
N ILE A 242 1.80 -2.57 -8.89
CA ILE A 242 1.57 -2.56 -7.45
C ILE A 242 0.14 -2.09 -7.16
N GLU A 243 -0.48 -2.70 -6.18
CA GLU A 243 -1.83 -2.36 -5.68
C GLU A 243 -1.77 -2.08 -4.18
N PRO A 244 -2.76 -1.37 -3.62
CA PRO A 244 -2.90 -1.26 -2.17
C PRO A 244 -2.91 -2.64 -1.51
N SER A 245 -2.42 -2.72 -0.27
CA SER A 245 -2.46 -3.99 0.47
C SER A 245 -3.90 -4.51 0.60
N LYS A 246 -4.09 -5.83 0.61
CA LYS A 246 -5.40 -6.49 0.62
C LYS A 246 -6.33 -6.03 1.75
N ASP A 247 -5.74 -5.70 2.91
CA ASP A 247 -6.49 -5.24 4.09
C ASP A 247 -6.66 -3.72 4.17
N ALA A 248 -6.17 -2.95 3.19
CA ALA A 248 -6.21 -1.48 3.20
C ALA A 248 -7.63 -0.94 3.35
N ARG A 249 -8.60 -1.49 2.61
CA ARG A 249 -10.02 -1.07 2.69
C ARG A 249 -10.63 -1.38 4.06
N LYS A 250 -10.34 -2.53 4.65
CA LYS A 250 -10.79 -2.89 5.99
C LYS A 250 -10.22 -1.93 7.04
N LEU A 251 -8.93 -1.64 6.95
CA LEU A 251 -8.26 -0.69 7.84
C LEU A 251 -8.82 0.73 7.68
N ALA A 252 -9.06 1.18 6.44
CA ALA A 252 -9.67 2.49 6.17
C ALA A 252 -11.05 2.62 6.83
N THR A 253 -11.88 1.58 6.75
CA THR A 253 -13.18 1.54 7.44
C THR A 253 -13.03 1.63 8.95
N MET A 254 -12.09 0.88 9.55
CA MET A 254 -11.84 0.91 11.00
C MET A 254 -11.35 2.28 11.48
N LEU A 255 -10.56 2.99 10.66
CA LEU A 255 -10.00 4.30 10.97
C LEU A 255 -10.89 5.47 10.50
N THR A 256 -12.01 5.18 9.84
CA THR A 256 -12.85 6.19 9.17
C THR A 256 -12.01 7.08 8.23
N ALA A 257 -11.03 6.47 7.56
CA ALA A 257 -10.10 7.16 6.67
C ALA A 257 -10.57 7.07 5.22
N SER A 258 -10.41 8.17 4.46
CA SER A 258 -10.80 8.24 3.06
C SER A 258 -9.81 7.49 2.16
N MET A 259 -10.32 6.95 1.07
CA MET A 259 -9.56 6.29 0.00
C MET A 259 -9.87 6.91 -1.35
N ASP A 260 -8.91 6.84 -2.27
CA ASP A 260 -9.10 7.26 -3.64
C ASP A 260 -9.82 6.17 -4.49
N THR A 261 -10.01 6.45 -5.77
CA THR A 261 -10.66 5.52 -6.72
C THR A 261 -9.84 4.26 -7.00
N ASN A 262 -8.57 4.23 -6.59
CA ASN A 262 -7.66 3.10 -6.76
C ASN A 262 -7.41 2.33 -5.45
N ASP A 263 -8.18 2.64 -4.39
CA ASP A 263 -8.07 2.05 -3.06
C ASP A 263 -6.76 2.39 -2.30
N PHE A 264 -6.10 3.51 -2.63
CA PHE A 264 -5.06 4.09 -1.81
C PHE A 264 -5.66 5.07 -0.79
N PHE A 265 -5.03 5.19 0.38
CA PHE A 265 -5.42 6.19 1.37
C PHE A 265 -5.22 7.60 0.83
N THR A 266 -6.20 8.47 1.03
CA THR A 266 -6.16 9.85 0.55
C THR A 266 -5.65 10.79 1.64
N GLU A 267 -4.74 11.68 1.26
CA GLU A 267 -4.27 12.77 2.12
C GLU A 267 -5.32 13.88 2.24
N ALA A 268 -5.23 14.65 3.33
CA ALA A 268 -6.13 15.77 3.60
C ALA A 268 -5.96 16.90 2.57
N HIS A 269 -4.75 17.10 2.04
CA HIS A 269 -4.46 18.03 0.95
C HIS A 269 -3.10 17.71 0.33
N ALA A 270 -3.07 17.47 -0.97
CA ALA A 270 -1.87 17.01 -1.69
C ALA A 270 -0.63 17.92 -1.53
N LYS A 271 -0.81 19.24 -1.39
CA LYS A 271 0.29 20.20 -1.27
C LYS A 271 0.54 20.67 0.16
N LEU A 272 -0.51 20.91 0.94
CA LEU A 272 -0.41 21.56 2.24
C LEU A 272 -0.39 20.55 3.42
N ARG A 273 -1.02 19.39 3.23
CA ARG A 273 -1.14 18.34 4.24
C ARG A 273 -0.93 16.95 3.63
N PRO A 274 0.25 16.69 3.04
CA PRO A 274 0.50 15.51 2.20
C PRO A 274 0.69 14.20 2.99
N VAL A 275 0.87 14.30 4.31
CA VAL A 275 1.09 13.12 5.20
C VAL A 275 -0.04 12.95 6.22
N GLU A 276 -1.00 13.85 6.25
CA GLU A 276 -2.16 13.78 7.14
C GLU A 276 -3.35 13.24 6.36
N SER A 277 -4.10 12.31 6.93
CA SER A 277 -5.40 11.94 6.37
C SER A 277 -6.46 12.99 6.70
N PRO A 278 -7.63 12.99 6.05
CA PRO A 278 -8.76 13.82 6.47
C PRO A 278 -9.20 13.54 7.93
N THR A 279 -8.96 12.33 8.42
CA THR A 279 -9.26 11.93 9.81
C THR A 279 -8.16 12.40 10.74
N ALA A 280 -8.51 13.20 11.76
CA ALA A 280 -7.55 13.73 12.71
C ALA A 280 -6.83 12.61 13.49
N GLY A 281 -5.52 12.77 13.69
CA GLY A 281 -4.69 11.78 14.39
C GLY A 281 -4.25 10.60 13.54
N VAL A 282 -4.69 10.49 12.27
CA VAL A 282 -4.28 9.46 11.33
C VAL A 282 -3.37 10.06 10.27
N PHE A 283 -2.16 9.53 10.17
CA PHE A 283 -1.10 9.98 9.25
C PHE A 283 -0.76 8.87 8.26
N LEU A 284 -0.25 9.25 7.10
CA LEU A 284 0.05 8.36 5.98
C LEU A 284 1.55 8.34 5.69
N SER A 285 2.09 7.15 5.44
CA SER A 285 3.49 6.98 5.07
C SER A 285 3.69 5.87 4.05
N GLY A 286 4.42 6.18 2.98
CA GLY A 286 4.81 5.22 1.96
C GLY A 286 3.70 4.87 0.98
N VAL A 287 3.77 3.66 0.45
CA VAL A 287 2.93 3.21 -0.69
C VAL A 287 1.45 3.07 -0.33
N CYS A 288 1.08 3.05 0.94
CA CYS A 288 -0.34 3.06 1.33
C CYS A 288 -1.13 4.24 0.73
N GLN A 289 -0.46 5.36 0.44
CA GLN A 289 -1.05 6.55 -0.18
C GLN A 289 -0.96 6.54 -1.72
N GLY A 290 -0.06 5.74 -2.29
CA GLY A 290 0.17 5.64 -3.73
C GLY A 290 1.58 5.19 -4.05
N PRO A 291 1.85 4.83 -5.31
CA PRO A 291 3.16 4.35 -5.74
C PRO A 291 4.30 5.32 -5.42
N LYS A 292 5.31 4.84 -4.70
CA LYS A 292 6.49 5.61 -4.24
C LYS A 292 7.74 4.75 -4.25
N ASP A 293 8.88 5.37 -4.46
CA ASP A 293 10.19 4.78 -4.25
C ASP A 293 10.63 4.83 -2.78
N ILE A 294 11.80 4.25 -2.48
CA ILE A 294 12.34 4.21 -1.12
C ILE A 294 12.72 5.62 -0.62
N PRO A 295 13.44 6.48 -1.38
CA PRO A 295 13.74 7.84 -0.97
C PRO A 295 12.49 8.67 -0.62
N GLU A 296 11.46 8.61 -1.46
CA GLU A 296 10.19 9.30 -1.20
C GLU A 296 9.47 8.73 0.04
N THR A 297 9.49 7.41 0.19
CA THR A 297 8.90 6.75 1.37
C THR A 297 9.57 7.18 2.66
N VAL A 298 10.91 7.25 2.67
CA VAL A 298 11.70 7.70 3.84
C VAL A 298 11.43 9.18 4.15
N ALA A 299 11.40 10.04 3.12
CA ALA A 299 11.06 11.45 3.30
C ALA A 299 9.65 11.63 3.87
N GLN A 300 8.69 10.87 3.37
CA GLN A 300 7.31 10.91 3.85
C GLN A 300 7.19 10.37 5.28
N ALA A 301 7.91 9.30 5.62
CA ALA A 301 7.95 8.77 6.98
C ALA A 301 8.49 9.80 7.99
N GLY A 302 9.56 10.51 7.61
CA GLY A 302 10.09 11.62 8.41
C GLY A 302 9.07 12.74 8.59
N ALA A 303 8.38 13.14 7.52
CA ALA A 303 7.33 14.16 7.59
C ALA A 303 6.16 13.72 8.48
N ALA A 304 5.69 12.48 8.36
CA ALA A 304 4.63 11.93 9.21
C ALA A 304 5.06 11.91 10.68
N ALA A 305 6.29 11.48 10.98
CA ALA A 305 6.83 11.48 12.34
C ALA A 305 6.86 12.89 12.96
N VAL A 306 7.32 13.90 12.21
CA VAL A 306 7.33 15.30 12.66
C VAL A 306 5.90 15.80 12.95
N LYS A 307 4.92 15.44 12.12
CA LYS A 307 3.52 15.80 12.35
C LYS A 307 2.94 15.12 13.59
N VAL A 308 3.26 13.86 13.82
CA VAL A 308 2.87 13.14 15.05
C VAL A 308 3.48 13.80 16.28
N VAL A 309 4.78 14.11 16.26
CA VAL A 309 5.45 14.82 17.36
C VAL A 309 4.80 16.18 17.59
N GLY A 310 4.54 16.94 16.52
CA GLY A 310 3.87 18.24 16.62
C GLY A 310 2.45 18.17 17.20
N LEU A 311 1.74 17.05 16.99
CA LEU A 311 0.45 16.80 17.61
C LEU A 311 0.58 16.46 19.10
N LEU A 312 1.48 15.53 19.45
CA LEU A 312 1.58 14.97 20.80
C LEU A 312 2.42 15.82 21.77
N ALA A 313 3.23 16.77 21.27
CA ALA A 313 4.02 17.67 22.11
C ALA A 313 3.22 18.83 22.71
N LYS A 314 1.92 18.95 22.41
CA LYS A 314 1.08 20.05 22.90
C LYS A 314 0.22 19.57 24.05
N ASP A 315 0.20 20.35 25.13
CA ASP A 315 -0.72 20.12 26.27
C ASP A 315 -2.19 20.30 25.90
N LYS A 316 -2.46 21.11 24.87
CA LYS A 316 -3.81 21.39 24.35
C LYS A 316 -3.82 21.41 22.84
N LEU A 317 -4.84 20.80 22.25
CA LEU A 317 -5.08 20.86 20.82
C LEU A 317 -6.03 22.01 20.50
N THR A 318 -5.71 22.76 19.45
CA THR A 318 -6.63 23.76 18.88
C THR A 318 -7.51 23.03 17.86
N THR A 319 -8.80 22.97 18.16
CA THR A 319 -9.80 22.39 17.24
C THR A 319 -10.29 23.45 16.25
N ASN A 320 -10.86 23.00 15.12
CA ASN A 320 -11.51 23.90 14.18
C ASN A 320 -12.72 24.56 14.90
N PRO A 321 -12.85 25.90 14.88
CA PRO A 321 -13.98 26.58 15.51
C PRO A 321 -15.32 26.29 14.82
N CYS A 322 -15.32 25.89 13.55
CA CYS A 322 -16.53 25.54 12.79
C CYS A 322 -17.06 24.16 13.19
N THR A 323 -17.51 24.01 14.42
CA THR A 323 -18.12 22.78 14.94
C THR A 323 -19.63 22.90 14.95
N ALA A 324 -20.33 21.76 14.89
CA ALA A 324 -21.76 21.73 15.09
C ALA A 324 -22.11 22.08 16.55
N GLU A 325 -23.28 22.67 16.75
CA GLU A 325 -23.87 22.86 18.07
C GLU A 325 -25.36 22.51 18.04
N SER A 326 -25.88 22.06 19.18
CA SER A 326 -27.30 21.77 19.36
C SER A 326 -27.97 22.84 20.17
N ASN A 327 -29.13 23.33 19.73
CA ASN A 327 -29.98 24.15 20.50
C ASN A 327 -30.94 23.28 21.35
N PRO A 328 -30.78 23.22 22.67
CA PRO A 328 -31.60 22.39 23.55
C PRO A 328 -33.10 22.70 23.51
N LEU A 329 -33.47 23.94 23.17
CA LEU A 329 -34.89 24.35 23.07
C LEU A 329 -35.62 23.69 21.91
N PHE A 330 -34.91 23.41 20.81
CA PHE A 330 -35.48 22.80 19.62
C PHE A 330 -35.17 21.31 19.48
N CYS A 331 -34.26 20.78 20.31
CA CYS A 331 -33.87 19.37 20.25
C CYS A 331 -34.97 18.49 20.87
N ASN A 332 -35.47 17.53 20.10
CA ASN A 332 -36.46 16.55 20.52
C ASN A 332 -35.90 15.14 20.81
N GLY A 333 -34.57 15.00 20.88
CA GLY A 333 -33.90 13.73 21.25
C GLY A 333 -34.04 12.58 20.24
N CYS A 334 -34.34 12.87 18.96
CA CYS A 334 -34.70 11.84 17.96
C CYS A 334 -33.50 10.99 17.46
N ALA A 335 -32.28 11.29 17.87
CA ALA A 335 -31.03 10.59 17.50
C ALA A 335 -30.68 10.57 15.99
N SER A 336 -31.35 11.34 15.14
CA SER A 336 -31.06 11.39 13.70
C SER A 336 -29.66 11.93 13.42
N CYS A 337 -29.20 12.94 14.17
CA CYS A 337 -27.89 13.56 14.01
C CYS A 337 -26.73 12.63 14.44
N GLU A 338 -26.92 11.79 15.44
CA GLU A 338 -25.94 10.79 15.88
C GLU A 338 -25.71 9.72 14.79
N LYS A 339 -26.80 9.21 14.21
CA LYS A 339 -26.76 8.16 13.19
C LYS A 339 -25.99 8.55 11.93
N VAL A 340 -25.99 9.84 11.58
CA VAL A 340 -25.31 10.35 10.39
C VAL A 340 -23.92 10.89 10.68
N CYS A 341 -23.49 10.94 11.94
CA CYS A 341 -22.18 11.47 12.30
C CYS A 341 -21.08 10.42 12.07
N PRO A 342 -20.22 10.57 11.05
CA PRO A 342 -19.17 9.59 10.76
C PRO A 342 -18.04 9.60 11.79
N TYR A 343 -18.01 10.63 12.68
CA TYR A 343 -16.93 10.84 13.65
C TYR A 343 -17.35 10.48 15.08
N GLY A 344 -18.57 10.01 15.30
CA GLY A 344 -19.06 9.72 16.64
C GLY A 344 -19.02 10.93 17.59
N ALA A 345 -19.15 12.16 17.05
CA ALA A 345 -19.00 13.40 17.78
C ALA A 345 -20.27 13.83 18.54
N ILE A 346 -21.35 13.06 18.48
CA ILE A 346 -22.64 13.43 19.06
C ILE A 346 -23.03 12.38 20.09
N SER A 347 -23.34 12.85 21.28
CA SER A 347 -23.90 12.08 22.39
C SER A 347 -25.17 12.73 22.90
N TYR A 348 -25.81 12.12 23.89
CA TYR A 348 -27.03 12.66 24.52
C TYR A 348 -26.84 12.81 26.01
N GLU A 349 -27.43 13.85 26.54
CA GLU A 349 -27.51 14.08 28.00
C GLU A 349 -28.83 14.75 28.37
N ASP A 350 -29.23 14.58 29.62
CA ASP A 350 -30.39 15.24 30.19
C ASP A 350 -30.00 16.66 30.65
N ARG A 351 -30.59 17.69 30.03
CA ARG A 351 -30.38 19.11 30.38
C ARG A 351 -31.64 19.74 30.85
N GLN A 352 -31.49 20.59 31.88
CA GLN A 352 -32.56 21.49 32.32
C GLN A 352 -32.72 22.61 31.30
N VAL A 353 -33.87 22.67 30.69
CA VAL A 353 -34.24 23.71 29.69
C VAL A 353 -35.31 24.59 30.27
N ASN A 354 -35.19 25.90 30.05
CA ASN A 354 -36.21 26.85 30.41
C ASN A 354 -36.90 27.34 29.15
N ASP A 355 -38.12 26.88 28.94
CA ASP A 355 -38.92 27.21 27.77
C ASP A 355 -40.07 28.11 28.24
N HIS A 356 -40.00 29.39 27.91
CA HIS A 356 -40.99 30.42 28.31
C HIS A 356 -41.36 30.43 29.81
N GLY A 357 -40.38 30.19 30.71
CA GLY A 357 -40.56 30.16 32.15
C GLY A 357 -40.88 28.78 32.72
N ILE A 358 -41.12 27.78 31.90
CA ILE A 358 -41.32 26.39 32.29
C ILE A 358 -39.96 25.68 32.30
N ARG A 359 -39.55 25.14 33.46
CA ARG A 359 -38.34 24.34 33.60
C ARG A 359 -38.68 22.87 33.41
N GLU A 360 -38.06 22.27 32.43
CA GLU A 360 -38.21 20.84 32.15
C GLU A 360 -36.85 20.19 31.85
N THR A 361 -36.75 18.91 32.11
CA THR A 361 -35.58 18.10 31.70
C THR A 361 -35.83 17.53 30.31
N ARG A 362 -34.98 17.88 29.38
CA ARG A 362 -35.01 17.30 28.01
C ARG A 362 -33.77 16.49 27.74
N HIS A 363 -33.95 15.35 27.08
CA HIS A 363 -32.87 14.53 26.55
C HIS A 363 -32.40 15.15 25.23
N VAL A 364 -31.21 15.78 25.23
CA VAL A 364 -30.76 16.60 24.10
C VAL A 364 -29.42 16.14 23.56
N ALA A 365 -29.21 16.35 22.26
CA ALA A 365 -27.92 16.08 21.61
C ALA A 365 -26.85 17.05 22.11
N VAL A 366 -25.66 16.51 22.37
CA VAL A 366 -24.47 17.26 22.77
C VAL A 366 -23.34 16.93 21.78
N VAL A 367 -22.69 17.98 21.28
CA VAL A 367 -21.59 17.82 20.31
C VAL A 367 -20.27 17.95 21.04
N ASN A 368 -19.45 16.89 20.91
CA ASN A 368 -18.06 16.96 21.31
C ASN A 368 -17.24 17.72 20.25
N GLY A 369 -16.89 18.98 20.54
CA GLY A 369 -16.15 19.84 19.63
C GLY A 369 -14.76 19.34 19.27
N ALA A 370 -14.16 18.44 20.06
CA ALA A 370 -12.87 17.83 19.77
C ALA A 370 -12.97 16.75 18.68
N LEU A 371 -14.12 16.08 18.58
CA LEU A 371 -14.39 15.05 17.58
C LEU A 371 -15.12 15.60 16.34
N CYS A 372 -15.75 16.77 16.47
CA CYS A 372 -16.53 17.35 15.38
C CYS A 372 -15.64 17.97 14.30
N HIS A 373 -15.81 17.53 13.07
CA HIS A 373 -15.09 18.05 11.90
C HIS A 373 -15.88 19.12 11.11
N GLY A 374 -17.01 19.58 11.60
CA GLY A 374 -17.79 20.63 10.94
C GLY A 374 -18.37 20.26 9.57
N CYS A 375 -18.57 18.97 9.30
CA CYS A 375 -19.00 18.49 7.97
C CYS A 375 -20.47 18.83 7.61
N GLY A 376 -21.29 19.25 8.59
CA GLY A 376 -22.68 19.65 8.38
C GLY A 376 -23.70 18.53 8.22
N ALA A 377 -23.31 17.25 8.17
CA ALA A 377 -24.26 16.14 7.98
C ALA A 377 -25.40 16.11 9.00
N CYS A 378 -25.09 16.45 10.26
CA CYS A 378 -26.06 16.51 11.35
C CYS A 378 -27.07 17.66 11.20
N THR A 379 -26.71 18.79 10.58
CA THR A 379 -27.62 19.92 10.36
C THR A 379 -28.67 19.57 9.32
N VAL A 380 -28.26 18.88 8.25
CA VAL A 380 -29.18 18.38 7.19
C VAL A 380 -30.12 17.30 7.73
N ALA A 381 -29.62 16.42 8.61
CA ALA A 381 -30.39 15.31 9.14
C ALA A 381 -31.33 15.72 10.30
N CYS A 382 -31.24 16.92 10.84
CA CYS A 382 -32.02 17.36 11.97
C CYS A 382 -33.42 17.82 11.56
N PRO A 383 -34.53 17.10 11.88
CA PRO A 383 -35.88 17.44 11.43
C PRO A 383 -36.44 18.66 12.16
N SER A 384 -35.94 18.98 13.37
CA SER A 384 -36.39 20.13 14.17
C SER A 384 -35.55 21.39 13.95
N GLY A 385 -34.49 21.32 13.12
CA GLY A 385 -33.57 22.45 12.95
C GLY A 385 -32.76 22.81 14.20
N ALA A 386 -32.68 21.91 15.18
CA ALA A 386 -31.94 22.14 16.42
C ALA A 386 -30.41 22.12 16.25
N MET A 387 -29.91 21.50 15.19
CA MET A 387 -28.46 21.41 14.87
C MET A 387 -28.06 22.54 13.95
N ASP A 388 -27.02 23.27 14.30
CA ASP A 388 -26.43 24.35 13.49
C ASP A 388 -24.90 24.22 13.45
N LEU A 389 -24.24 24.94 12.53
CA LEU A 389 -22.78 25.03 12.44
C LEU A 389 -22.32 26.42 12.90
N LYS A 390 -21.37 26.44 13.83
CA LYS A 390 -20.69 27.66 14.23
C LYS A 390 -19.97 28.28 13.03
N GLY A 391 -20.15 29.58 12.85
CA GLY A 391 -19.60 30.31 11.70
C GLY A 391 -20.50 30.34 10.45
N PHE A 392 -21.57 29.52 10.40
CA PHE A 392 -22.46 29.40 9.25
C PHE A 392 -23.94 29.53 9.61
N SER A 393 -24.26 30.17 10.74
CA SER A 393 -25.64 30.45 11.07
C SER A 393 -26.25 31.47 10.09
N ASN A 394 -27.55 31.39 9.86
CA ASN A 394 -28.26 32.32 8.97
C ASN A 394 -27.96 33.78 9.29
N ARG A 395 -27.86 34.14 10.58
CA ARG A 395 -27.51 35.50 11.02
C ARG A 395 -26.10 35.91 10.57
N GLN A 396 -25.13 35.02 10.65
CA GLN A 396 -23.76 35.29 10.22
C GLN A 396 -23.67 35.45 8.71
N ILE A 397 -24.30 34.52 7.95
CA ILE A 397 -24.34 34.59 6.49
C ILE A 397 -25.02 35.89 6.02
N LEU A 398 -26.15 36.24 6.61
CA LEU A 398 -26.85 37.51 6.27
C LEU A 398 -26.01 38.73 6.59
N ALA A 399 -25.27 38.73 7.71
CA ALA A 399 -24.37 39.82 8.07
C ALA A 399 -23.20 39.96 7.04
N GLU A 400 -22.68 38.87 6.49
CA GLU A 400 -21.69 38.92 5.43
C GLU A 400 -22.29 39.47 4.13
N VAL A 401 -23.50 39.04 3.77
CA VAL A 401 -24.22 39.59 2.60
C VAL A 401 -24.45 41.07 2.74
N ASP A 402 -24.94 41.52 3.91
CA ASP A 402 -25.15 42.96 4.20
C ASP A 402 -23.84 43.74 4.11
N ALA A 403 -22.72 43.18 4.56
CA ALA A 403 -21.41 43.81 4.48
C ALA A 403 -20.89 43.97 3.03
N ILE A 404 -21.19 43.00 2.18
CA ILE A 404 -20.80 43.03 0.75
C ILE A 404 -21.67 44.02 -0.04
N CYS A 405 -22.93 44.19 0.37
CA CYS A 405 -23.88 45.08 -0.30
C CYS A 405 -23.76 46.57 0.13
N ARG A 406 -22.91 46.88 1.07
CA ARG A 406 -22.59 48.26 1.52
C ARG A 406 -21.36 48.79 0.81
#